data_ea57fbc1f937db7b97fba7e327b13273
#
_entry.id   ea57fbc1f937db7b97fba7e327b13273
#
_cell.length_a   1.000
_cell.length_b   1.000
_cell.length_c   1.000
_cell.angle_alpha   90.00
_cell.angle_beta   90.00
_cell.angle_gamma   90.00
#
_symmetry.space_group_name_H-M   'P 1'
#
loop_
_entity.id
_entity.type
_entity.pdbx_description
1 polymer ?
#
loop_
_entity_poly.entity_id
_entity_poly.type
_entity_poly.pdbx_seq_one_letter_code
_entity_poly.pdbx_strand_id
1 'polypeptide(L)'
;MNSTESASRRGPTVSAIVVCFNEEKNIRDCLESLRWCDEIVVVDSFSTDRTVEICRQYTERIIQRPWAGYRDQKAFAHSQATEQWVMLVDSDERVTPELRDEIQHALDGDAGQYLGYAVPRLVFYLGRWWRRGGWYPDYDVRLFRRDKATWGGADPHEKILVDGAVRRLKHPLHHFSYRNIDDHIQRINRFTSISSRELHKEGGRWRLADALLRPAFRFFRSYILKRGFMEGFAGFYVAATAAVYVFLKYAKLWESELDEKDDVGGKES
;
A
#
# COMPACT_ATOMS: atom_id res chain seq x y z
N MET A 1 -27.91 11.28 -38.84
CA MET A 1 -28.15 9.91 -38.38
C MET A 1 -26.80 9.21 -38.36
N ASN A 2 -26.11 9.18 -37.25
CA ASN A 2 -25.01 8.28 -36.99
C ASN A 2 -25.07 7.97 -35.49
N SER A 3 -25.78 6.87 -35.21
CA SER A 3 -25.83 6.25 -33.90
C SER A 3 -24.47 5.59 -33.67
N THR A 4 -23.61 6.19 -32.89
CA THR A 4 -22.48 5.48 -32.29
C THR A 4 -23.03 4.53 -31.26
N GLU A 5 -23.26 3.28 -31.66
CA GLU A 5 -23.46 2.15 -30.77
C GLU A 5 -22.27 2.07 -29.82
N SER A 6 -22.51 2.42 -28.57
CA SER A 6 -21.68 2.00 -27.44
C SER A 6 -21.75 0.48 -27.40
N ALA A 7 -20.72 -0.19 -27.96
CA ALA A 7 -20.56 -1.62 -27.81
C ALA A 7 -20.46 -1.92 -26.32
N SER A 8 -21.51 -2.50 -25.75
CA SER A 8 -21.50 -2.95 -24.36
C SER A 8 -20.38 -3.97 -24.19
N ARG A 9 -19.37 -3.64 -23.40
CA ARG A 9 -18.33 -4.57 -22.97
C ARG A 9 -19.00 -5.76 -22.28
N ARG A 10 -18.96 -6.93 -22.91
CA ARG A 10 -19.56 -8.17 -22.38
C ARG A 10 -18.65 -8.86 -21.34
N GLY A 11 -17.64 -8.19 -20.82
CA GLY A 11 -16.67 -8.74 -19.84
C GLY A 11 -17.02 -8.36 -18.40
N PRO A 12 -16.28 -8.92 -17.41
CA PRO A 12 -16.42 -8.58 -16.01
C PRO A 12 -16.12 -7.09 -15.75
N THR A 13 -16.95 -6.43 -14.95
CA THR A 13 -16.84 -5.01 -14.64
C THR A 13 -15.99 -4.75 -13.39
N VAL A 14 -15.29 -3.61 -13.37
CA VAL A 14 -14.29 -3.28 -12.34
C VAL A 14 -14.57 -1.91 -11.72
N SER A 15 -14.71 -1.87 -10.39
CA SER A 15 -14.63 -0.64 -9.60
C SER A 15 -13.19 -0.42 -9.14
N ALA A 16 -12.58 0.71 -9.51
CA ALA A 16 -11.36 1.16 -8.86
C ALA A 16 -11.71 1.91 -7.58
N ILE A 17 -11.06 1.58 -6.46
CA ILE A 17 -11.18 2.29 -5.19
C ILE A 17 -9.86 2.96 -4.83
N VAL A 18 -9.92 4.26 -4.51
CA VAL A 18 -8.76 5.07 -4.16
C VAL A 18 -9.02 5.78 -2.84
N VAL A 19 -8.08 5.66 -1.89
CA VAL A 19 -8.10 6.42 -0.63
C VAL A 19 -7.02 7.50 -0.70
N CYS A 20 -7.35 8.74 -0.34
CA CYS A 20 -6.41 9.84 -0.44
C CYS A 20 -6.51 10.85 0.72
N PHE A 21 -5.41 11.56 0.94
CA PHE A 21 -5.31 12.73 1.81
C PHE A 21 -4.14 13.61 1.39
N ASN A 22 -4.41 14.82 0.87
CA ASN A 22 -3.41 15.78 0.43
C ASN A 22 -2.43 15.21 -0.62
N GLU A 23 -3.00 14.69 -1.71
CA GLU A 23 -2.28 14.02 -2.80
C GLU A 23 -2.38 14.76 -4.15
N GLU A 24 -2.52 16.10 -4.14
CA GLU A 24 -2.67 16.90 -5.37
C GLU A 24 -1.58 16.64 -6.42
N LYS A 25 -0.39 16.20 -5.98
CA LYS A 25 0.76 15.91 -6.85
C LYS A 25 0.69 14.57 -7.55
N ASN A 26 -0.04 13.62 -6.95
CA ASN A 26 -0.07 12.22 -7.40
C ASN A 26 -1.42 11.81 -7.98
N ILE A 27 -2.51 12.33 -7.40
CA ILE A 27 -3.86 11.81 -7.65
C ILE A 27 -4.28 11.88 -9.12
N ARG A 28 -3.84 12.90 -9.88
CA ARG A 28 -4.15 13.02 -11.30
C ARG A 28 -3.68 11.82 -12.10
N ASP A 29 -2.41 11.48 -12.00
CA ASP A 29 -1.83 10.37 -12.76
C ASP A 29 -2.35 9.02 -12.28
N CYS A 30 -2.68 8.89 -10.98
CA CYS A 30 -3.35 7.73 -10.43
C CYS A 30 -4.71 7.52 -11.14
N LEU A 31 -5.59 8.51 -11.10
CA LEU A 31 -6.93 8.43 -11.68
C LEU A 31 -6.90 8.31 -13.21
N GLU A 32 -5.95 8.95 -13.89
CA GLU A 32 -5.75 8.80 -15.33
C GLU A 32 -5.45 7.34 -15.71
N SER A 33 -4.64 6.64 -14.89
CA SER A 33 -4.32 5.23 -15.10
C SER A 33 -5.49 4.27 -14.86
N LEU A 34 -6.60 4.77 -14.28
CA LEU A 34 -7.79 4.00 -13.91
C LEU A 34 -9.00 4.25 -14.84
N ARG A 35 -8.88 5.10 -15.87
CA ARG A 35 -9.97 5.43 -16.80
C ARG A 35 -10.57 4.22 -17.56
N TRP A 36 -9.87 3.11 -17.56
CA TRP A 36 -10.35 1.85 -18.15
C TRP A 36 -11.32 1.09 -17.25
N CYS A 37 -11.42 1.43 -15.96
CA CYS A 37 -12.37 0.85 -15.02
C CYS A 37 -13.78 1.39 -15.30
N ASP A 38 -14.80 0.57 -15.00
CA ASP A 38 -16.20 0.93 -15.20
C ASP A 38 -16.69 1.93 -14.14
N GLU A 39 -16.04 1.93 -12.98
CA GLU A 39 -16.31 2.81 -11.86
C GLU A 39 -15.03 3.24 -11.18
N ILE A 40 -14.98 4.50 -10.71
CA ILE A 40 -13.92 5.02 -9.84
C ILE A 40 -14.57 5.61 -8.59
N VAL A 41 -14.23 5.07 -7.42
CA VAL A 41 -14.68 5.55 -6.11
C VAL A 41 -13.48 6.14 -5.37
N VAL A 42 -13.59 7.40 -4.97
CA VAL A 42 -12.55 8.08 -4.19
C VAL A 42 -13.06 8.32 -2.76
N VAL A 43 -12.28 7.91 -1.77
CA VAL A 43 -12.52 8.24 -0.35
C VAL A 43 -11.42 9.19 0.11
N ASP A 44 -11.82 10.44 0.32
CA ASP A 44 -10.94 11.52 0.73
C ASP A 44 -11.04 11.76 2.24
N SER A 45 -9.89 11.90 2.90
CA SER A 45 -9.81 12.13 4.35
C SER A 45 -9.78 13.62 4.72
N PHE A 46 -10.63 14.43 4.07
CA PHE A 46 -10.71 15.89 4.19
C PHE A 46 -9.42 16.59 3.77
N SER A 47 -8.99 16.34 2.54
CA SER A 47 -7.87 17.05 1.92
C SER A 47 -8.09 18.57 1.93
N THR A 48 -7.03 19.30 2.20
CA THR A 48 -6.99 20.77 2.26
C THR A 48 -6.29 21.41 1.05
N ASP A 49 -5.70 20.57 0.18
CA ASP A 49 -5.09 20.95 -1.08
C ASP A 49 -6.05 20.74 -2.26
N ARG A 50 -5.55 20.74 -3.49
CA ARG A 50 -6.38 20.58 -4.69
C ARG A 50 -6.79 19.13 -5.01
N THR A 51 -6.56 18.17 -4.10
CA THR A 51 -6.86 16.75 -4.33
C THR A 51 -8.30 16.54 -4.78
N VAL A 52 -9.28 17.03 -4.03
CA VAL A 52 -10.71 16.85 -4.34
C VAL A 52 -11.11 17.55 -5.64
N GLU A 53 -10.56 18.75 -5.91
CA GLU A 53 -10.79 19.46 -7.17
C GLU A 53 -10.34 18.62 -8.39
N ILE A 54 -9.16 17.98 -8.27
CA ILE A 54 -8.64 17.11 -9.31
C ILE A 54 -9.50 15.85 -9.46
N CYS A 55 -9.91 15.21 -8.37
CA CYS A 55 -10.74 14.00 -8.39
C CYS A 55 -12.07 14.22 -9.15
N ARG A 56 -12.70 15.39 -9.00
CA ARG A 56 -13.94 15.76 -9.70
C ARG A 56 -13.85 15.76 -11.22
N GLN A 57 -12.65 15.77 -11.79
CA GLN A 57 -12.43 15.67 -13.24
C GLN A 57 -12.55 14.22 -13.75
N TYR A 58 -12.58 13.24 -12.86
CA TYR A 58 -12.56 11.80 -13.18
C TYR A 58 -13.79 11.05 -12.71
N THR A 59 -14.40 11.48 -11.60
CA THR A 59 -15.56 10.82 -11.01
C THR A 59 -16.39 11.77 -10.17
N GLU A 60 -17.72 11.52 -10.11
CA GLU A 60 -18.60 12.17 -9.16
C GLU A 60 -18.70 11.40 -7.83
N ARG A 61 -18.19 10.17 -7.77
CA ARG A 61 -18.21 9.32 -6.58
C ARG A 61 -17.03 9.60 -5.64
N ILE A 62 -17.08 10.79 -5.04
CA ILE A 62 -16.08 11.25 -4.06
C ILE A 62 -16.78 11.36 -2.70
N ILE A 63 -16.27 10.60 -1.73
CA ILE A 63 -16.85 10.53 -0.38
C ILE A 63 -15.81 11.07 0.59
N GLN A 64 -16.16 12.13 1.32
CA GLN A 64 -15.30 12.67 2.38
C GLN A 64 -15.62 11.98 3.71
N ARG A 65 -14.60 11.42 4.36
CA ARG A 65 -14.72 10.70 5.61
C ARG A 65 -13.51 10.98 6.52
N PRO A 66 -13.71 11.20 7.84
CA PRO A 66 -12.59 11.30 8.77
C PRO A 66 -11.69 10.06 8.72
N TRP A 67 -10.39 10.29 8.90
CA TRP A 67 -9.43 9.21 8.94
C TRP A 67 -9.66 8.29 10.15
N ALA A 68 -9.91 7.01 9.90
CA ALA A 68 -10.15 6.00 10.93
C ALA A 68 -9.08 4.88 10.97
N GLY A 69 -7.99 5.03 10.22
CA GLY A 69 -6.95 4.02 10.00
C GLY A 69 -6.94 3.48 8.56
N TYR A 70 -5.84 2.87 8.16
CA TYR A 70 -5.67 2.38 6.78
C TYR A 70 -6.69 1.29 6.45
N ARG A 71 -6.80 0.29 7.31
CA ARG A 71 -7.75 -0.82 7.11
C ARG A 71 -9.19 -0.32 7.02
N ASP A 72 -9.62 0.50 7.95
CA ASP A 72 -10.99 0.99 8.03
C ASP A 72 -11.36 1.88 6.83
N GLN A 73 -10.42 2.72 6.38
CA GLN A 73 -10.65 3.61 5.25
C GLN A 73 -10.76 2.82 3.94
N LYS A 74 -9.87 1.83 3.73
CA LYS A 74 -9.92 0.95 2.56
C LYS A 74 -11.13 0.01 2.57
N ALA A 75 -11.50 -0.54 3.74
CA ALA A 75 -12.70 -1.36 3.90
C ALA A 75 -13.97 -0.55 3.59
N PHE A 76 -14.03 0.69 4.03
CA PHE A 76 -15.12 1.59 3.68
C PHE A 76 -15.16 1.86 2.17
N ALA A 77 -14.03 2.17 1.53
CA ALA A 77 -13.97 2.37 0.08
C ALA A 77 -14.44 1.11 -0.68
N HIS A 78 -14.05 -0.09 -0.22
CA HIS A 78 -14.54 -1.35 -0.76
C HIS A 78 -16.07 -1.48 -0.66
N SER A 79 -16.65 -1.10 0.47
CA SER A 79 -18.13 -1.15 0.66
C SER A 79 -18.89 -0.22 -0.28
N GLN A 80 -18.25 0.80 -0.83
CA GLN A 80 -18.84 1.75 -1.77
C GLN A 80 -18.75 1.30 -3.23
N ALA A 81 -17.92 0.30 -3.55
CA ALA A 81 -17.80 -0.26 -4.89
C ALA A 81 -19.09 -0.99 -5.30
N THR A 82 -19.50 -0.86 -6.57
CA THR A 82 -20.76 -1.49 -7.07
C THR A 82 -20.48 -2.61 -8.08
N GLU A 83 -19.34 -2.62 -8.76
CA GLU A 83 -19.03 -3.56 -9.80
C GLU A 83 -18.63 -4.95 -9.27
N GLN A 84 -18.50 -5.92 -10.17
CA GLN A 84 -18.19 -7.32 -9.80
C GLN A 84 -16.79 -7.47 -9.19
N TRP A 85 -15.84 -6.74 -9.74
CA TRP A 85 -14.45 -6.74 -9.30
C TRP A 85 -14.08 -5.40 -8.68
N VAL A 86 -13.21 -5.45 -7.70
CA VAL A 86 -12.67 -4.25 -7.05
C VAL A 86 -11.17 -4.23 -7.24
N MET A 87 -10.66 -3.12 -7.75
CA MET A 87 -9.23 -2.83 -7.82
C MET A 87 -8.85 -1.76 -6.80
N LEU A 88 -8.05 -2.15 -5.80
CA LEU A 88 -7.47 -1.22 -4.85
C LEU A 88 -6.20 -0.60 -5.44
N VAL A 89 -6.16 0.74 -5.48
CA VAL A 89 -4.99 1.50 -5.90
C VAL A 89 -4.75 2.64 -4.91
N ASP A 90 -3.56 2.75 -4.38
CA ASP A 90 -3.18 3.86 -3.51
C ASP A 90 -2.94 5.13 -4.38
N SER A 91 -3.20 6.32 -3.84
CA SER A 91 -3.14 7.58 -4.59
C SER A 91 -1.78 7.89 -5.23
N ASP A 92 -0.71 7.27 -4.72
CA ASP A 92 0.66 7.35 -5.24
C ASP A 92 1.05 6.15 -6.14
N GLU A 93 0.05 5.34 -6.57
CA GLU A 93 0.24 4.21 -7.49
C GLU A 93 -0.34 4.50 -8.88
N ARG A 94 0.15 3.77 -9.91
CA ARG A 94 -0.31 3.87 -11.30
C ARG A 94 -0.39 2.48 -11.93
N VAL A 95 -1.52 2.18 -12.54
CA VAL A 95 -1.70 0.99 -13.36
C VAL A 95 -1.00 1.21 -14.70
N THR A 96 -0.01 0.35 -15.01
CA THR A 96 0.65 0.43 -16.32
C THR A 96 -0.25 -0.11 -17.43
N PRO A 97 -0.07 0.31 -18.70
CA PRO A 97 -0.81 -0.26 -19.83
C PRO A 97 -0.70 -1.78 -19.90
N GLU A 98 0.49 -2.33 -19.64
CA GLU A 98 0.76 -3.76 -19.66
C GLU A 98 0.01 -4.49 -18.52
N LEU A 99 -0.06 -3.89 -17.33
CA LEU A 99 -0.82 -4.44 -16.21
C LEU A 99 -2.33 -4.40 -16.50
N ARG A 100 -2.83 -3.29 -17.05
CA ARG A 100 -4.22 -3.17 -17.48
C ARG A 100 -4.61 -4.29 -18.45
N ASP A 101 -3.80 -4.47 -19.51
CA ASP A 101 -4.08 -5.45 -20.55
C ASP A 101 -4.01 -6.88 -19.99
N GLU A 102 -3.07 -7.16 -19.08
CA GLU A 102 -2.98 -8.45 -18.37
C GLU A 102 -4.22 -8.69 -17.49
N ILE A 103 -4.69 -7.65 -16.76
CA ILE A 103 -5.91 -7.73 -15.94
C ILE A 103 -7.13 -8.05 -16.82
N GLN A 104 -7.33 -7.29 -17.89
CA GLN A 104 -8.47 -7.50 -18.79
C GLN A 104 -8.46 -8.92 -19.38
N HIS A 105 -7.29 -9.38 -19.83
CA HIS A 105 -7.15 -10.74 -20.37
C HIS A 105 -7.42 -11.81 -19.29
N ALA A 106 -6.95 -11.61 -18.06
CA ALA A 106 -7.18 -12.53 -16.95
C ALA A 106 -8.66 -12.60 -16.56
N LEU A 107 -9.34 -11.46 -16.53
CA LEU A 107 -10.77 -11.41 -16.23
C LEU A 107 -11.63 -12.08 -17.30
N ASP A 108 -11.25 -11.98 -18.57
CA ASP A 108 -11.96 -12.62 -19.68
C ASP A 108 -11.68 -14.13 -19.77
N GLY A 109 -10.45 -14.56 -19.44
CA GLY A 109 -9.98 -15.94 -19.64
C GLY A 109 -10.11 -16.86 -18.42
N ASP A 110 -9.99 -16.33 -17.21
CA ASP A 110 -9.95 -17.13 -15.98
C ASP A 110 -11.33 -17.41 -15.37
N ALA A 111 -12.41 -17.12 -16.06
CA ALA A 111 -13.83 -17.19 -15.71
C ALA A 111 -14.18 -18.00 -14.43
N GLY A 112 -13.99 -17.38 -13.24
CA GLY A 112 -14.37 -17.97 -11.95
C GLY A 112 -13.33 -18.91 -11.31
N GLN A 113 -12.19 -19.19 -11.95
CA GLN A 113 -11.12 -20.00 -11.37
C GLN A 113 -10.39 -19.27 -10.24
N TYR A 114 -10.19 -17.95 -10.38
CA TYR A 114 -9.54 -17.11 -9.37
C TYR A 114 -10.51 -16.05 -8.87
N LEU A 115 -10.45 -15.78 -7.58
CA LEU A 115 -11.27 -14.76 -6.91
C LEU A 115 -10.45 -13.55 -6.47
N GLY A 116 -9.15 -13.57 -6.74
CA GLY A 116 -8.26 -12.45 -6.53
C GLY A 116 -6.98 -12.55 -7.34
N TYR A 117 -6.33 -11.41 -7.53
CA TYR A 117 -5.06 -11.31 -8.22
C TYR A 117 -4.09 -10.48 -7.40
N ALA A 118 -2.91 -11.05 -7.15
CA ALA A 118 -1.80 -10.37 -6.49
C ALA A 118 -0.90 -9.73 -7.55
N VAL A 119 -0.65 -8.44 -7.37
CA VAL A 119 0.11 -7.60 -8.31
C VAL A 119 1.45 -7.24 -7.68
N PRO A 120 2.59 -7.37 -8.38
CA PRO A 120 3.88 -6.94 -7.88
C PRO A 120 3.99 -5.42 -7.94
N ARG A 121 4.32 -4.76 -6.82
CA ARG A 121 4.55 -3.33 -6.78
C ARG A 121 6.00 -3.02 -7.12
N LEU A 122 6.23 -2.09 -8.05
CA LEU A 122 7.54 -1.61 -8.45
C LEU A 122 7.71 -0.16 -8.02
N VAL A 123 8.58 0.06 -7.04
CA VAL A 123 8.78 1.37 -6.42
C VAL A 123 9.70 2.23 -7.27
N PHE A 124 9.30 3.50 -7.52
CA PHE A 124 10.15 4.56 -8.04
C PHE A 124 10.64 5.43 -6.89
N TYR A 125 11.97 5.50 -6.71
CA TYR A 125 12.58 6.31 -5.66
C TYR A 125 14.03 6.65 -6.00
N LEU A 126 14.50 7.83 -5.62
CA LEU A 126 15.85 8.33 -5.94
C LEU A 126 16.18 8.26 -7.43
N GLY A 127 15.21 8.63 -8.29
CA GLY A 127 15.38 8.70 -9.73
C GLY A 127 15.45 7.36 -10.46
N ARG A 128 15.06 6.24 -9.82
CA ARG A 128 15.12 4.90 -10.42
C ARG A 128 14.01 3.96 -9.96
N TRP A 129 13.76 2.93 -10.76
CA TRP A 129 12.90 1.80 -10.42
C TRP A 129 13.68 0.76 -9.62
N TRP A 130 13.17 0.40 -8.43
CA TRP A 130 13.84 -0.51 -7.51
C TRP A 130 13.48 -1.97 -7.78
N ARG A 131 14.41 -2.69 -8.42
CA ARG A 131 14.27 -4.13 -8.70
C ARG A 131 15.09 -5.02 -7.77
N ARG A 132 15.95 -4.44 -6.93
CA ARG A 132 16.87 -5.12 -6.00
C ARG A 132 16.72 -4.60 -4.57
N GLY A 133 17.54 -5.11 -3.67
CA GLY A 133 17.49 -4.68 -2.26
C GLY A 133 16.29 -5.23 -1.48
N GLY A 134 15.47 -6.10 -2.10
CA GLY A 134 14.30 -6.71 -1.45
C GLY A 134 13.02 -5.89 -1.56
N TRP A 135 13.00 -4.87 -2.43
CA TRP A 135 11.81 -4.06 -2.70
C TRP A 135 10.95 -4.61 -3.85
N TYR A 136 11.50 -5.53 -4.65
CA TYR A 136 10.78 -6.16 -5.76
C TYR A 136 11.18 -7.64 -5.90
N PRO A 137 10.24 -8.52 -6.28
CA PRO A 137 8.80 -8.29 -6.34
C PRO A 137 8.19 -8.25 -4.94
N ASP A 138 7.30 -7.26 -4.73
CA ASP A 138 6.47 -7.15 -3.54
C ASP A 138 5.02 -7.36 -3.95
N TYR A 139 4.52 -8.59 -3.76
CA TYR A 139 3.17 -8.99 -4.19
C TYR A 139 2.15 -8.66 -3.13
N ASP A 140 1.11 -7.94 -3.55
CA ASP A 140 -0.06 -7.68 -2.72
C ASP A 140 -1.34 -7.93 -3.53
N VAL A 141 -2.41 -8.39 -2.88
CA VAL A 141 -3.71 -8.54 -3.55
C VAL A 141 -4.24 -7.14 -3.87
N ARG A 142 -4.48 -6.87 -5.15
CA ARG A 142 -4.95 -5.56 -5.62
C ARG A 142 -6.24 -5.62 -6.41
N LEU A 143 -6.55 -6.78 -7.02
CA LEU A 143 -7.78 -7.02 -7.74
C LEU A 143 -8.49 -8.23 -7.14
N PHE A 144 -9.77 -8.10 -6.81
CA PHE A 144 -10.52 -9.16 -6.13
C PHE A 144 -12.02 -9.08 -6.40
N ARG A 145 -12.70 -10.21 -6.31
CA ARG A 145 -14.17 -10.27 -6.35
C ARG A 145 -14.74 -9.51 -5.14
N ARG A 146 -15.63 -8.56 -5.42
CA ARG A 146 -16.23 -7.69 -4.41
C ARG A 146 -16.89 -8.47 -3.26
N ASP A 147 -17.61 -9.54 -3.60
CA ASP A 147 -18.38 -10.38 -2.66
C ASP A 147 -17.53 -11.48 -1.98
N LYS A 148 -16.24 -11.61 -2.33
CA LYS A 148 -15.34 -12.68 -1.89
C LYS A 148 -14.10 -12.19 -1.15
N ALA A 149 -14.10 -10.94 -0.71
CA ALA A 149 -12.96 -10.38 -0.02
C ALA A 149 -13.36 -9.68 1.28
N THR A 150 -12.51 -9.81 2.28
CA THR A 150 -12.60 -9.15 3.57
C THR A 150 -11.29 -8.49 3.94
N TRP A 151 -11.30 -7.65 4.97
CA TRP A 151 -10.12 -6.92 5.40
C TRP A 151 -9.58 -7.48 6.70
N GLY A 152 -8.27 -7.78 6.73
CA GLY A 152 -7.54 -8.26 7.90
C GLY A 152 -6.24 -7.53 8.10
N GLY A 153 -5.43 -8.01 9.06
CA GLY A 153 -4.16 -7.39 9.45
C GLY A 153 -4.34 -6.18 10.35
N ALA A 154 -3.22 -5.69 10.88
CA ALA A 154 -3.14 -4.48 11.69
C ALA A 154 -2.57 -3.32 10.87
N ASP A 155 -2.96 -2.08 11.19
CA ASP A 155 -2.37 -0.90 10.59
C ASP A 155 -0.86 -0.81 10.90
N PRO A 156 -0.03 -0.43 9.97
CA PRO A 156 -0.28 -0.09 8.56
C PRO A 156 -0.07 -1.28 7.58
N HIS A 157 -0.27 -2.51 8.03
CA HIS A 157 -0.04 -3.74 7.25
C HIS A 157 -1.37 -4.48 7.05
N GLU A 158 -2.41 -3.72 6.68
CA GLU A 158 -3.70 -4.26 6.31
C GLU A 158 -3.58 -5.20 5.11
N LYS A 159 -4.44 -6.21 5.07
CA LYS A 159 -4.44 -7.22 4.00
C LYS A 159 -5.85 -7.47 3.50
N ILE A 160 -5.96 -7.69 2.21
CA ILE A 160 -7.17 -8.22 1.58
C ILE A 160 -7.13 -9.74 1.71
N LEU A 161 -8.13 -10.30 2.38
CA LEU A 161 -8.33 -11.73 2.56
C LEU A 161 -9.38 -12.19 1.56
N VAL A 162 -8.97 -12.96 0.55
CA VAL A 162 -9.86 -13.49 -0.49
C VAL A 162 -10.32 -14.89 -0.13
N ASP A 163 -11.64 -15.10 -0.15
CA ASP A 163 -12.25 -16.43 0.04
C ASP A 163 -12.19 -17.23 -1.27
N GLY A 164 -10.98 -17.65 -1.63
CA GLY A 164 -10.73 -18.44 -2.82
C GLY A 164 -9.31 -18.34 -3.37
N ALA A 165 -9.10 -18.89 -4.56
CA ALA A 165 -7.79 -18.92 -5.19
C ALA A 165 -7.35 -17.53 -5.64
N VAL A 166 -6.06 -17.21 -5.40
CA VAL A 166 -5.41 -15.96 -5.81
C VAL A 166 -4.30 -16.27 -6.80
N ARG A 167 -4.35 -15.63 -7.97
CA ARG A 167 -3.30 -15.72 -9.00
C ARG A 167 -2.34 -14.53 -8.91
N ARG A 168 -1.06 -14.76 -9.19
CA ARG A 168 -0.08 -13.69 -9.34
C ARG A 168 -0.02 -13.20 -10.77
N LEU A 169 -0.12 -11.88 -10.95
CA LEU A 169 0.12 -11.21 -12.22
C LEU A 169 1.62 -10.93 -12.39
N LYS A 170 2.03 -10.66 -13.62
CA LYS A 170 3.46 -10.48 -13.99
C LYS A 170 3.84 -9.00 -14.05
N HIS A 171 2.96 -8.17 -14.62
CA HIS A 171 3.22 -6.76 -14.83
C HIS A 171 3.04 -5.96 -13.54
N PRO A 172 3.94 -5.01 -13.27
CA PRO A 172 3.93 -4.29 -12.00
C PRO A 172 2.93 -3.14 -11.96
N LEU A 173 2.40 -2.91 -10.78
CA LEU A 173 1.84 -1.61 -10.38
C LEU A 173 3.00 -0.67 -10.04
N HIS A 174 3.06 0.48 -10.68
CA HIS A 174 4.07 1.50 -10.42
C HIS A 174 3.71 2.25 -9.14
N HIS A 175 4.67 2.41 -8.22
CA HIS A 175 4.46 3.00 -6.90
C HIS A 175 5.47 4.12 -6.63
N PHE A 176 5.01 5.35 -6.47
CA PHE A 176 5.80 6.55 -6.22
C PHE A 176 5.85 6.86 -4.71
N SER A 177 6.35 5.90 -3.93
CA SER A 177 6.24 5.85 -2.48
C SER A 177 6.83 7.06 -1.75
N TYR A 178 7.96 7.59 -2.22
CA TYR A 178 8.70 8.63 -1.51
C TYR A 178 9.07 9.78 -2.43
N ARG A 179 8.81 10.99 -1.98
CA ARG A 179 9.15 12.21 -2.72
C ARG A 179 10.65 12.53 -2.71
N ASN A 180 11.27 12.35 -1.54
CA ASN A 180 12.69 12.62 -1.28
C ASN A 180 13.15 11.87 -0.02
N ILE A 181 14.41 12.11 0.38
CA ILE A 181 15.00 11.51 1.59
C ILE A 181 14.28 11.96 2.85
N ASP A 182 13.90 13.24 2.96
CA ASP A 182 13.22 13.77 4.15
C ASP A 182 11.85 13.10 4.35
N ASP A 183 11.05 12.97 3.29
CA ASP A 183 9.78 12.24 3.32
C ASP A 183 9.98 10.77 3.73
N HIS A 184 11.03 10.11 3.21
CA HIS A 184 11.35 8.73 3.59
C HIS A 184 11.67 8.62 5.09
N ILE A 185 12.49 9.52 5.64
CA ILE A 185 12.86 9.51 7.07
C ILE A 185 11.64 9.82 7.95
N GLN A 186 10.81 10.78 7.56
CA GLN A 186 9.56 11.08 8.30
C GLN A 186 8.62 9.88 8.32
N ARG A 187 8.46 9.17 7.19
CA ARG A 187 7.66 7.94 7.13
C ARG A 187 8.26 6.82 7.99
N ILE A 188 9.59 6.64 7.98
CA ILE A 188 10.27 5.70 8.89
C ILE A 188 9.92 6.01 10.33
N ASN A 189 10.04 7.28 10.75
CA ASN A 189 9.72 7.68 12.11
C ASN A 189 8.26 7.39 12.48
N ARG A 190 7.30 7.75 11.60
CA ARG A 190 5.86 7.52 11.81
C ARG A 190 5.52 6.02 11.86
N PHE A 191 5.98 5.23 10.89
CA PHE A 191 5.65 3.81 10.82
C PHE A 191 6.32 2.98 11.90
N THR A 192 7.53 3.34 12.35
CA THR A 192 8.16 2.67 13.48
C THR A 192 7.40 2.91 14.80
N SER A 193 6.80 4.09 14.98
CA SER A 193 5.93 4.36 16.14
C SER A 193 4.64 3.55 16.11
N ILE A 194 4.02 3.38 14.93
CA ILE A 194 2.83 2.53 14.78
C ILE A 194 3.20 1.07 15.02
N SER A 195 4.24 0.56 14.34
CA SER A 195 4.66 -0.84 14.45
C SER A 195 5.16 -1.22 15.85
N SER A 196 5.75 -0.29 16.59
CA SER A 196 6.16 -0.51 17.99
C SER A 196 4.94 -0.68 18.89
N ARG A 197 3.94 0.23 18.76
CA ARG A 197 2.70 0.14 19.55
C ARG A 197 1.91 -1.13 19.26
N GLU A 198 1.80 -1.54 18.00
CA GLU A 198 1.12 -2.78 17.66
C GLU A 198 1.85 -4.01 18.23
N LEU A 199 3.18 -4.04 18.11
CA LEU A 199 3.99 -5.11 18.71
C LEU A 199 3.79 -5.18 20.23
N HIS A 200 3.70 -4.05 20.90
CA HIS A 200 3.45 -3.97 22.34
C HIS A 200 2.06 -4.48 22.71
N LYS A 201 1.01 -4.09 21.98
CA LYS A 201 -0.37 -4.59 22.15
C LYS A 201 -0.49 -6.10 21.96
N GLU A 202 0.29 -6.66 21.03
CA GLU A 202 0.39 -8.11 20.80
C GLU A 202 1.18 -8.87 21.89
N GLY A 203 1.62 -8.18 22.96
CA GLY A 203 2.40 -8.74 24.06
C GLY A 203 3.88 -8.91 23.75
N GLY A 204 4.36 -8.32 22.65
CA GLY A 204 5.79 -8.30 22.35
C GLY A 204 6.58 -7.53 23.41
N ARG A 205 7.72 -8.12 23.84
CA ARG A 205 8.61 -7.52 24.83
C ARG A 205 9.95 -7.16 24.20
N TRP A 206 10.54 -6.07 24.69
CA TRP A 206 11.87 -5.66 24.25
C TRP A 206 12.94 -6.64 24.68
N ARG A 207 13.89 -6.90 23.78
CA ARG A 207 15.10 -7.69 24.02
C ARG A 207 16.29 -7.05 23.32
N LEU A 208 17.41 -6.91 24.00
CA LEU A 208 18.65 -6.35 23.44
C LEU A 208 19.10 -7.09 22.16
N ALA A 209 19.00 -8.41 22.15
CA ALA A 209 19.34 -9.22 20.98
C ALA A 209 18.49 -8.85 19.75
N ASP A 210 17.19 -8.65 19.91
CA ASP A 210 16.30 -8.24 18.82
C ASP A 210 16.63 -6.84 18.30
N ALA A 211 16.97 -5.92 19.22
CA ALA A 211 17.34 -4.55 18.87
C ALA A 211 18.69 -4.44 18.14
N LEU A 212 19.62 -5.37 18.33
CA LEU A 212 20.95 -5.35 17.70
C LEU A 212 21.03 -6.30 16.49
N LEU A 213 20.60 -7.55 16.63
CA LEU A 213 20.82 -8.58 15.62
C LEU A 213 19.85 -8.44 14.43
N ARG A 214 18.58 -8.09 14.68
CA ARG A 214 17.59 -7.95 13.59
C ARG A 214 17.92 -6.81 12.63
N PRO A 215 18.33 -5.60 13.07
CA PRO A 215 18.80 -4.55 12.16
C PRO A 215 20.02 -4.97 11.35
N ALA A 216 21.03 -5.58 11.99
CA ALA A 216 22.22 -6.05 11.31
C ALA A 216 21.89 -7.09 10.23
N PHE A 217 21.04 -8.07 10.56
CA PHE A 217 20.55 -9.05 9.57
C PHE A 217 19.71 -8.39 8.47
N ARG A 218 18.89 -7.40 8.80
CA ARG A 218 18.09 -6.66 7.80
C ARG A 218 18.99 -5.96 6.79
N PHE A 219 20.04 -5.27 7.27
CA PHE A 219 21.04 -4.66 6.40
C PHE A 219 21.70 -5.70 5.49
N PHE A 220 22.29 -6.75 6.09
CA PHE A 220 22.97 -7.82 5.35
C PHE A 220 22.06 -8.45 4.29
N ARG A 221 20.82 -8.79 4.66
CA ARG A 221 19.85 -9.36 3.74
C ARG A 221 19.54 -8.43 2.58
N SER A 222 19.29 -7.14 2.84
CA SER A 222 18.94 -6.17 1.81
C SER A 222 20.14 -5.85 0.90
N TYR A 223 21.30 -5.55 1.51
CA TYR A 223 22.47 -5.08 0.78
C TYR A 223 23.19 -6.22 0.05
N ILE A 224 23.42 -7.34 0.74
CA ILE A 224 24.20 -8.47 0.19
C ILE A 224 23.28 -9.50 -0.48
N LEU A 225 22.38 -10.16 0.28
CA LEU A 225 21.61 -11.30 -0.25
C LEU A 225 20.63 -10.88 -1.36
N LYS A 226 20.02 -9.70 -1.24
CA LYS A 226 19.13 -9.12 -2.25
C LYS A 226 19.84 -8.21 -3.24
N ARG A 227 21.19 -8.25 -3.27
CA ARG A 227 22.06 -7.54 -4.21
C ARG A 227 21.82 -6.03 -4.26
N GLY A 228 21.48 -5.42 -3.13
CA GLY A 228 21.31 -3.96 -3.02
C GLY A 228 22.59 -3.19 -3.35
N PHE A 229 23.79 -3.79 -3.15
CA PHE A 229 25.08 -3.20 -3.51
C PHE A 229 25.21 -2.86 -5.00
N MET A 230 24.45 -3.53 -5.88
CA MET A 230 24.45 -3.25 -7.32
C MET A 230 23.75 -1.92 -7.66
N GLU A 231 23.03 -1.32 -6.72
CA GLU A 231 22.39 -0.02 -6.86
C GLU A 231 23.29 1.14 -6.37
N GLY A 232 24.57 0.87 -6.11
CA GLY A 232 25.55 1.85 -5.65
C GLY A 232 25.20 2.48 -4.31
N PHE A 233 25.50 3.77 -4.14
CA PHE A 233 25.20 4.50 -2.89
C PHE A 233 23.72 4.47 -2.52
N ALA A 234 22.82 4.57 -3.49
CA ALA A 234 21.37 4.48 -3.23
C ALA A 234 20.98 3.13 -2.60
N GLY A 235 21.60 2.02 -3.06
CA GLY A 235 21.40 0.70 -2.48
C GLY A 235 21.91 0.58 -1.05
N PHE A 236 23.06 1.18 -0.75
CA PHE A 236 23.56 1.28 0.62
C PHE A 236 22.62 2.09 1.50
N TYR A 237 22.17 3.27 1.04
CA TYR A 237 21.23 4.13 1.76
C TYR A 237 19.94 3.39 2.11
N VAL A 238 19.33 2.72 1.12
CA VAL A 238 18.08 1.97 1.34
C VAL A 238 18.28 0.79 2.31
N ALA A 239 19.40 0.07 2.22
CA ALA A 239 19.69 -1.00 3.15
C ALA A 239 19.94 -0.50 4.58
N ALA A 240 20.66 0.63 4.71
CA ALA A 240 20.92 1.28 5.99
C ALA A 240 19.63 1.79 6.63
N THR A 241 18.78 2.49 5.88
CA THR A 241 17.49 2.98 6.38
C THR A 241 16.53 1.85 6.72
N ALA A 242 16.55 0.73 6.00
CA ALA A 242 15.78 -0.46 6.37
C ALA A 242 16.25 -1.08 7.69
N ALA A 243 17.56 -1.05 7.99
CA ALA A 243 18.10 -1.46 9.29
C ALA A 243 17.70 -0.48 10.39
N VAL A 244 17.82 0.84 10.13
CA VAL A 244 17.37 1.90 11.05
C VAL A 244 15.89 1.77 11.39
N TYR A 245 15.04 1.45 10.40
CA TYR A 245 13.62 1.16 10.66
C TYR A 245 13.44 0.05 11.71
N VAL A 246 14.15 -1.07 11.55
CA VAL A 246 14.04 -2.19 12.50
C VAL A 246 14.59 -1.79 13.88
N PHE A 247 15.71 -1.09 13.92
CA PHE A 247 16.30 -0.58 15.17
C PHE A 247 15.33 0.35 15.91
N LEU A 248 14.81 1.38 15.23
CA LEU A 248 13.88 2.35 15.82
C LEU A 248 12.58 1.69 16.33
N LYS A 249 12.06 0.68 15.64
CA LYS A 249 10.89 -0.07 16.12
C LYS A 249 11.14 -0.69 17.51
N TYR A 250 12.30 -1.33 17.69
CA TYR A 250 12.65 -1.96 18.98
C TYR A 250 13.10 -0.94 20.03
N ALA A 251 13.74 0.16 19.63
CA ALA A 251 14.09 1.26 20.54
C ALA A 251 12.83 1.92 21.12
N LYS A 252 11.82 2.18 20.29
CA LYS A 252 10.53 2.72 20.75
C LYS A 252 9.72 1.72 21.59
N LEU A 253 9.87 0.43 21.35
CA LEU A 253 9.29 -0.59 22.23
C LEU A 253 9.95 -0.57 23.61
N TRP A 254 11.26 -0.41 23.66
CA TRP A 254 12.00 -0.25 24.90
C TRP A 254 11.56 1.00 25.68
N GLU A 255 11.44 2.14 24.99
CA GLU A 255 10.97 3.40 25.56
C GLU A 255 9.59 3.23 26.21
N SER A 256 8.62 2.61 25.51
CA SER A 256 7.28 2.38 26.05
C SER A 256 7.26 1.44 27.28
N GLU A 257 8.19 0.49 27.40
CA GLU A 257 8.32 -0.35 28.61
C GLU A 257 8.98 0.38 29.80
N LEU A 258 9.76 1.44 29.55
CA LEU A 258 10.26 2.31 30.62
C LEU A 258 9.14 3.15 31.20
N ASP A 259 8.36 3.82 30.34
CA ASP A 259 7.24 4.67 30.76
C ASP A 259 6.23 3.89 31.64
N GLU A 260 5.94 2.61 31.28
CA GLU A 260 5.07 1.75 32.12
C GLU A 260 5.64 1.47 33.52
N LYS A 261 6.95 1.30 33.62
CA LYS A 261 7.60 1.04 34.94
C LYS A 261 7.57 2.25 35.84
N ASP A 262 7.77 3.44 35.25
CA ASP A 262 7.74 4.70 36.02
C ASP A 262 6.32 5.02 36.49
N ASP A 263 5.28 4.73 35.70
CA ASP A 263 3.87 4.90 36.09
C ASP A 263 3.44 3.94 37.22
N VAL A 264 4.00 2.74 37.29
CA VAL A 264 3.72 1.77 38.36
C VAL A 264 4.51 2.14 39.65
N GLY A 265 5.77 2.57 39.52
CA GLY A 265 6.60 2.95 40.66
C GLY A 265 6.17 4.27 41.34
N GLY A 266 5.55 5.19 40.57
CA GLY A 266 5.04 6.46 41.10
C GLY A 266 3.74 6.37 41.90
N LYS A 267 3.07 5.20 41.96
CA LYS A 267 1.85 4.94 42.72
C LYS A 267 2.12 4.29 44.10
N GLU A 268 3.36 3.92 44.39
CA GLU A 268 3.78 3.26 45.64
C GLU A 268 4.58 4.21 46.58
N SER A 269 4.69 5.50 46.25
CA SER A 269 5.39 6.49 47.08
C SER A 269 4.37 7.55 47.69
#